data_9ac87a03bc393038676fdbbc2be86d04
#
_entry.id   9ac87a03bc393038676fdbbc2be86d04
#
_cell.length_a   1.000
_cell.length_b   1.000
_cell.length_c   1.000
_cell.angle_alpha   90.00
_cell.angle_beta   90.00
_cell.angle_gamma   90.00
#
_symmetry.space_group_name_H-M   'P 1'
#
loop_
_entity.id
_entity.type
_entity.pdbx_description
1 polymer ?
#
loop_
_entity_poly.entity_id
_entity_poly.type
_entity_poly.pdbx_seq_one_letter_code
_entity_poly.pdbx_strand_id
1 'polypeptide(L)'
;MQAESMWKTSTGRGVTVAVVDTGVDPSNPDLQGRIVQGEDLASDEAGDETIDRNGHGTGMAGLIAGTGAYGGGQGSFGLAPGTKIMPIRLPDVTKSANKWESEAKFEDSVATAIRYAADHGARVVNISQGVAGEPGDFSKITKAVDFALKKGVLIFAGTGNDGDKGNSLSFPAATPGVVGVGAIGKDLRRAAWSTHGAQVDMSAPGEDMLHACGGKTGLCKTDGTSDATAIASASAALIWSKHPAWTNNQVLRVMLNTIGAPTDGEKRNDSIGYGIVRPRIALTSPGDPGPAGKYPLPDYPVTASKSPSTKPSKGAQAPGDSSSAAPAAASKGDDSNTPLWIGIGVGALVVAGAASAVAITRSRRRVAAAQASPPPYPPAQPPFQGQPYGAAQFTNPQPYAPPSGDNQRNPNQGR
;
A
#
# COMPACT_ATOMS: atom_id res chain seq x y z
N MET A 1 6.56 -17.33 -8.23
CA MET A 1 5.32 -16.71 -8.77
C MET A 1 5.02 -17.11 -10.22
N GLN A 2 5.93 -17.71 -10.96
CA GLN A 2 5.80 -18.08 -12.39
C GLN A 2 5.55 -16.83 -13.28
N ALA A 3 6.37 -15.82 -13.16
CA ALA A 3 6.21 -14.54 -13.84
C ALA A 3 6.12 -14.67 -15.36
N GLU A 4 6.99 -15.47 -15.98
CA GLU A 4 6.99 -15.71 -17.44
C GLU A 4 5.65 -16.24 -17.98
N SER A 5 4.97 -17.09 -17.20
CA SER A 5 3.63 -17.56 -17.55
C SER A 5 2.60 -16.42 -17.53
N MET A 6 2.71 -15.50 -16.56
CA MET A 6 1.84 -14.33 -16.46
C MET A 6 2.07 -13.34 -17.59
N TRP A 7 3.33 -13.16 -18.03
CA TRP A 7 3.68 -12.21 -19.10
C TRP A 7 3.12 -12.59 -20.46
N LYS A 8 2.79 -13.86 -20.67
CA LYS A 8 2.03 -14.29 -21.87
C LYS A 8 0.61 -13.71 -21.90
N THR A 9 0.08 -13.32 -20.73
CA THR A 9 -1.27 -12.75 -20.57
C THR A 9 -1.24 -11.25 -20.37
N SER A 10 -0.35 -10.76 -19.52
CA SER A 10 -0.21 -9.33 -19.18
C SER A 10 1.20 -9.02 -18.68
N THR A 11 1.74 -7.89 -19.10
CA THR A 11 3.02 -7.34 -18.63
C THR A 11 2.85 -6.06 -17.82
N GLY A 12 1.61 -5.60 -17.57
CA GLY A 12 1.35 -4.30 -16.94
C GLY A 12 1.34 -3.13 -17.93
N ARG A 13 1.45 -3.37 -19.24
CA ARG A 13 1.46 -2.30 -20.26
C ARG A 13 0.21 -1.44 -20.18
N GLY A 14 0.38 -0.10 -20.29
CA GLY A 14 -0.71 0.88 -20.22
C GLY A 14 -1.10 1.26 -18.80
N VAL A 15 -0.38 0.76 -17.79
CA VAL A 15 -0.55 1.15 -16.38
C VAL A 15 0.68 1.94 -15.94
N THR A 16 0.45 3.07 -15.25
CA THR A 16 1.47 3.84 -14.54
C THR A 16 1.36 3.56 -13.05
N VAL A 17 2.48 3.20 -12.42
CA VAL A 17 2.61 3.07 -10.97
C VAL A 17 3.48 4.22 -10.47
N ALA A 18 2.96 5.03 -9.57
CA ALA A 18 3.77 6.01 -8.85
C ALA A 18 4.55 5.29 -7.75
N VAL A 19 5.85 5.50 -7.71
CA VAL A 19 6.77 5.00 -6.66
C VAL A 19 7.13 6.19 -5.78
N VAL A 20 6.49 6.24 -4.61
CA VAL A 20 6.69 7.28 -3.58
C VAL A 20 7.78 6.79 -2.64
N ASP A 21 9.02 7.25 -2.87
CA ASP A 21 10.21 6.69 -2.25
C ASP A 21 11.40 7.67 -2.26
N THR A 22 12.62 7.19 -2.25
CA THR A 22 13.89 7.96 -2.21
C THR A 22 14.32 8.55 -3.55
N GLY A 23 13.51 8.40 -4.60
CA GLY A 23 13.82 8.70 -6.00
C GLY A 23 13.96 7.41 -6.81
N VAL A 24 14.13 7.52 -8.13
CA VAL A 24 14.36 6.36 -9.02
C VAL A 24 15.40 6.72 -10.07
N ASP A 25 16.50 5.97 -10.11
CA ASP A 25 17.57 6.19 -11.10
C ASP A 25 17.18 5.64 -12.49
N PRO A 26 16.90 6.49 -13.49
CA PRO A 26 16.53 6.07 -14.83
C PRO A 26 17.72 5.56 -15.63
N SER A 27 18.95 5.77 -15.18
CA SER A 27 20.15 5.26 -15.83
C SER A 27 20.35 3.76 -15.58
N ASN A 28 19.66 3.18 -14.60
CA ASN A 28 19.69 1.76 -14.37
C ASN A 28 19.16 1.01 -15.62
N PRO A 29 19.97 0.09 -16.21
CA PRO A 29 19.59 -0.59 -17.45
C PRO A 29 18.24 -1.33 -17.38
N ASP A 30 17.87 -1.86 -16.21
CA ASP A 30 16.62 -2.58 -16.02
C ASP A 30 15.39 -1.65 -16.05
N LEU A 31 15.59 -0.34 -15.86
CA LEU A 31 14.53 0.66 -15.83
C LEU A 31 14.48 1.55 -17.06
N GLN A 32 15.40 1.38 -18.02
CA GLN A 32 15.43 2.17 -19.24
C GLN A 32 14.11 2.09 -20.00
N GLY A 33 13.57 3.27 -20.36
CA GLY A 33 12.29 3.39 -21.03
C GLY A 33 11.07 3.06 -20.17
N ARG A 34 11.23 2.87 -18.85
CA ARG A 34 10.12 2.67 -17.91
C ARG A 34 9.69 3.94 -17.22
N ILE A 35 10.63 4.86 -16.97
CA ILE A 35 10.38 6.08 -16.20
C ILE A 35 9.58 7.08 -17.03
N VAL A 36 8.58 7.69 -16.40
CA VAL A 36 7.86 8.87 -16.87
C VAL A 36 8.12 10.03 -15.91
N GLN A 37 7.73 11.25 -16.28
CA GLN A 37 7.86 12.42 -15.42
C GLN A 37 7.22 12.17 -14.06
N GLY A 38 7.94 12.53 -13.02
CA GLY A 38 7.56 12.43 -11.61
C GLY A 38 7.56 13.77 -10.90
N GLU A 39 7.83 13.76 -9.60
CA GLU A 39 7.86 14.94 -8.74
C GLU A 39 8.95 14.83 -7.68
N ASP A 40 9.66 15.91 -7.45
CA ASP A 40 10.63 16.03 -6.36
C ASP A 40 10.05 16.81 -5.19
N LEU A 41 9.79 16.12 -4.09
CA LEU A 41 9.31 16.72 -2.83
C LEU A 41 10.45 16.92 -1.81
N ALA A 42 11.69 16.58 -2.18
CA ALA A 42 12.90 16.79 -1.40
C ALA A 42 13.64 18.06 -1.87
N SER A 43 12.94 19.15 -2.14
CA SER A 43 13.46 20.38 -2.72
C SER A 43 14.57 21.07 -1.93
N ASP A 44 14.76 20.74 -0.66
CA ASP A 44 15.87 21.15 0.19
C ASP A 44 17.13 20.28 0.02
N GLU A 45 17.03 19.21 -0.78
CA GLU A 45 18.15 18.32 -1.11
C GLU A 45 18.52 18.46 -2.59
N ALA A 46 19.81 18.45 -2.91
CA ALA A 46 20.26 18.54 -4.29
C ALA A 46 19.76 17.38 -5.15
N GLY A 47 19.32 17.66 -6.38
CA GLY A 47 18.83 16.67 -7.35
C GLY A 47 17.38 16.88 -7.72
N ASP A 48 16.77 15.87 -8.31
CA ASP A 48 15.38 15.79 -8.71
C ASP A 48 14.83 14.38 -8.42
N GLU A 49 13.63 14.06 -8.88
CA GLU A 49 12.98 12.76 -8.66
C GLU A 49 13.73 11.58 -9.28
N THR A 50 14.70 11.85 -10.16
CA THR A 50 15.55 10.83 -10.80
C THR A 50 16.84 10.54 -10.03
N ILE A 51 17.10 11.26 -8.95
CA ILE A 51 18.26 11.04 -8.09
C ILE A 51 17.87 10.17 -6.90
N ASP A 52 18.33 8.94 -6.93
CA ASP A 52 18.17 7.99 -5.81
C ASP A 52 19.51 7.72 -5.13
N ARG A 53 19.81 8.45 -4.06
CA ARG A 53 21.06 8.31 -3.30
C ARG A 53 21.06 7.07 -2.39
N ASN A 54 19.91 6.60 -2.02
CA ASN A 54 19.72 5.45 -1.15
C ASN A 54 19.68 4.14 -1.93
N GLY A 55 19.15 4.17 -3.16
CA GLY A 55 18.95 3.01 -4.02
C GLY A 55 17.64 2.25 -3.73
N HIS A 56 16.90 2.65 -2.68
CA HIS A 56 15.69 1.93 -2.28
C HIS A 56 14.55 2.11 -3.28
N GLY A 57 14.24 3.34 -3.69
CA GLY A 57 13.19 3.58 -4.68
C GLY A 57 13.48 2.97 -6.05
N THR A 58 14.76 2.95 -6.47
CA THR A 58 15.21 2.23 -7.67
C THR A 58 14.96 0.73 -7.54
N GLY A 59 15.23 0.16 -6.36
CA GLY A 59 14.93 -1.23 -6.05
C GLY A 59 13.45 -1.55 -6.16
N MET A 60 12.59 -0.72 -5.57
CA MET A 60 11.12 -0.89 -5.63
C MET A 60 10.60 -0.75 -7.06
N ALA A 61 11.09 0.22 -7.82
CA ALA A 61 10.79 0.35 -9.24
C ALA A 61 11.24 -0.88 -10.04
N GLY A 62 12.41 -1.45 -9.71
CA GLY A 62 12.93 -2.69 -10.27
C GLY A 62 12.03 -3.88 -10.02
N LEU A 63 11.53 -4.09 -8.78
CA LEU A 63 10.57 -5.14 -8.44
C LEU A 63 9.23 -5.01 -9.19
N ILE A 64 8.83 -3.78 -9.50
CA ILE A 64 7.60 -3.51 -10.26
C ILE A 64 7.82 -3.71 -11.75
N ALA A 65 8.81 -3.01 -12.35
CA ALA A 65 8.91 -2.79 -13.80
C ALA A 65 10.25 -3.18 -14.42
N GLY A 66 11.16 -3.77 -13.67
CA GLY A 66 12.48 -4.19 -14.19
C GLY A 66 12.38 -5.05 -15.43
N THR A 67 13.25 -4.79 -16.41
CA THR A 67 13.24 -5.46 -17.72
C THR A 67 14.24 -6.59 -17.83
N GLY A 68 15.12 -6.75 -16.85
CA GLY A 68 16.23 -7.71 -16.86
C GLY A 68 17.35 -7.35 -17.82
N ALA A 69 17.41 -6.12 -18.34
CA ALA A 69 18.35 -5.73 -19.40
C ALA A 69 19.81 -5.63 -18.93
N TYR A 70 20.05 -5.42 -17.63
CA TYR A 70 21.39 -5.33 -17.08
C TYR A 70 22.21 -6.57 -17.44
N GLY A 71 23.50 -6.38 -17.74
CA GLY A 71 24.41 -7.50 -18.04
C GLY A 71 23.99 -8.37 -19.26
N GLY A 72 23.22 -7.81 -20.20
CA GLY A 72 22.78 -8.53 -21.39
C GLY A 72 21.65 -9.54 -21.12
N GLY A 73 20.78 -9.24 -20.19
CA GLY A 73 19.62 -10.08 -19.86
C GLY A 73 19.75 -10.84 -18.52
N GLN A 74 20.69 -10.45 -17.69
CA GLN A 74 20.94 -11.04 -16.37
C GLN A 74 20.50 -10.14 -15.22
N GLY A 75 19.83 -9.03 -15.54
CA GLY A 75 19.36 -8.04 -14.57
C GLY A 75 18.11 -8.46 -13.80
N SER A 76 17.54 -7.49 -13.10
CA SER A 76 16.33 -7.65 -12.31
C SER A 76 15.08 -7.63 -13.20
N PHE A 77 14.27 -8.67 -13.11
CA PHE A 77 12.94 -8.70 -13.71
C PHE A 77 11.88 -8.29 -12.70
N GLY A 78 11.19 -7.19 -12.97
CA GLY A 78 9.99 -6.81 -12.24
C GLY A 78 8.81 -7.72 -12.58
N LEU A 79 7.85 -7.79 -11.66
CA LEU A 79 6.67 -8.64 -11.87
C LEU A 79 5.79 -8.13 -13.02
N ALA A 80 5.78 -6.82 -13.29
CA ALA A 80 5.01 -6.16 -14.35
C ALA A 80 5.93 -5.33 -15.28
N PRO A 81 6.80 -5.97 -16.09
CA PRO A 81 7.89 -5.28 -16.81
C PRO A 81 7.42 -4.33 -17.92
N GLY A 82 6.14 -4.31 -18.26
CA GLY A 82 5.53 -3.37 -19.20
C GLY A 82 4.97 -2.09 -18.57
N THR A 83 4.96 -2.02 -17.25
CA THR A 83 4.46 -0.87 -16.47
C THR A 83 5.36 0.36 -16.64
N LYS A 84 4.77 1.56 -16.58
CA LYS A 84 5.51 2.81 -16.43
C LYS A 84 5.63 3.18 -14.97
N ILE A 85 6.76 3.76 -14.59
CA ILE A 85 7.06 4.22 -13.24
C ILE A 85 7.07 5.74 -13.23
N MET A 86 6.30 6.32 -12.33
CA MET A 86 6.30 7.75 -11.99
C MET A 86 7.05 7.91 -10.67
N PRO A 87 8.31 8.33 -10.66
CA PRO A 87 9.05 8.54 -9.42
C PRO A 87 8.51 9.74 -8.67
N ILE A 88 8.33 9.62 -7.37
CA ILE A 88 8.02 10.75 -6.49
C ILE A 88 8.99 10.68 -5.32
N ARG A 89 9.99 11.59 -5.32
CA ARG A 89 11.05 11.59 -4.33
C ARG A 89 10.58 12.26 -3.05
N LEU A 90 10.62 11.52 -1.94
CA LEU A 90 10.37 12.04 -0.60
C LEU A 90 11.65 12.60 0.03
N PRO A 91 11.53 13.63 0.89
CA PRO A 91 12.65 14.11 1.68
C PRO A 91 13.10 13.07 2.71
N ASP A 92 14.38 13.09 3.05
CA ASP A 92 14.94 12.29 4.14
C ASP A 92 14.54 12.89 5.50
N VAL A 93 13.44 12.38 6.04
CA VAL A 93 12.92 12.86 7.32
C VAL A 93 13.79 12.51 8.53
N THR A 94 14.78 11.62 8.39
CA THR A 94 15.73 11.31 9.46
C THR A 94 16.67 12.46 9.78
N LYS A 95 16.79 13.43 8.87
CA LYS A 95 17.56 14.67 9.03
C LYS A 95 16.81 15.77 9.79
N SER A 96 15.54 15.56 10.12
CA SER A 96 14.74 16.54 10.88
C SER A 96 15.27 16.71 12.31
N ALA A 97 15.12 17.92 12.87
CA ALA A 97 15.68 18.28 14.18
C ALA A 97 15.04 17.49 15.34
N ASN A 98 13.80 17.05 15.15
CA ASN A 98 13.05 16.29 16.15
C ASN A 98 11.94 15.45 15.50
N LYS A 99 11.35 14.54 16.29
CA LYS A 99 10.30 13.62 15.84
C LYS A 99 9.08 14.37 15.27
N TRP A 100 8.65 15.43 15.90
CA TRP A 100 7.48 16.21 15.46
C TRP A 100 7.68 16.81 14.07
N GLU A 101 8.83 17.41 13.82
CA GLU A 101 9.18 17.97 12.51
C GLU A 101 9.28 16.87 11.44
N SER A 102 9.86 15.72 11.80
CA SER A 102 9.93 14.54 10.96
C SER A 102 8.55 14.05 10.53
N GLU A 103 7.63 13.89 11.48
CA GLU A 103 6.25 13.43 11.22
C GLU A 103 5.47 14.44 10.38
N ALA A 104 5.56 15.74 10.68
CA ALA A 104 4.88 16.79 9.92
C ALA A 104 5.38 16.85 8.46
N LYS A 105 6.70 16.80 8.25
CA LYS A 105 7.32 16.78 6.93
C LYS A 105 6.94 15.55 6.14
N PHE A 106 6.92 14.39 6.79
CA PHE A 106 6.48 13.13 6.19
C PHE A 106 5.01 13.21 5.76
N GLU A 107 4.12 13.66 6.67
CA GLU A 107 2.69 13.79 6.36
C GLU A 107 2.45 14.69 5.16
N ASP A 108 3.08 15.87 5.13
CA ASP A 108 2.92 16.84 4.03
C ASP A 108 3.41 16.28 2.70
N SER A 109 4.58 15.64 2.72
CA SER A 109 5.17 15.08 1.52
C SER A 109 4.37 13.91 0.98
N VAL A 110 3.94 12.96 1.82
CA VAL A 110 3.13 11.80 1.39
C VAL A 110 1.75 12.25 0.91
N ALA A 111 1.10 13.20 1.59
CA ALA A 111 -0.19 13.72 1.13
C ALA A 111 -0.08 14.44 -0.24
N THR A 112 1.00 15.18 -0.46
CA THR A 112 1.30 15.83 -1.74
C THR A 112 1.59 14.79 -2.82
N ALA A 113 2.41 13.77 -2.52
CA ALA A 113 2.74 12.69 -3.43
C ALA A 113 1.50 11.92 -3.92
N ILE A 114 0.59 11.57 -3.01
CA ILE A 114 -0.66 10.88 -3.35
C ILE A 114 -1.52 11.72 -4.28
N ARG A 115 -1.65 13.03 -4.01
CA ARG A 115 -2.42 13.96 -4.87
C ARG A 115 -1.79 14.13 -6.23
N TYR A 116 -0.47 14.36 -6.28
CA TYR A 116 0.27 14.49 -7.53
C TYR A 116 0.09 13.23 -8.40
N ALA A 117 0.32 12.05 -7.85
CA ALA A 117 0.14 10.79 -8.56
C ALA A 117 -1.28 10.65 -9.16
N ALA A 118 -2.31 11.00 -8.39
CA ALA A 118 -3.71 10.92 -8.81
C ALA A 118 -4.06 11.93 -9.92
N ASP A 119 -3.47 13.13 -9.90
CA ASP A 119 -3.71 14.17 -10.89
C ASP A 119 -2.90 13.95 -12.18
N HIS A 120 -1.78 13.20 -12.11
CA HIS A 120 -0.89 12.93 -13.26
C HIS A 120 -1.04 11.52 -13.84
N GLY A 121 -2.17 10.84 -13.57
CA GLY A 121 -2.58 9.63 -14.28
C GLY A 121 -1.97 8.34 -13.78
N ALA A 122 -1.38 8.31 -12.59
CA ALA A 122 -1.06 7.04 -11.94
C ALA A 122 -2.34 6.27 -11.61
N ARG A 123 -2.36 4.98 -11.89
CA ARG A 123 -3.45 4.09 -11.47
C ARG A 123 -3.17 3.43 -10.13
N VAL A 124 -1.89 3.22 -9.84
CA VAL A 124 -1.42 2.60 -8.60
C VAL A 124 -0.39 3.54 -7.96
N VAL A 125 -0.47 3.70 -6.66
CA VAL A 125 0.54 4.36 -5.84
C VAL A 125 1.17 3.31 -4.93
N ASN A 126 2.47 3.13 -5.04
CA ASN A 126 3.30 2.30 -4.19
C ASN A 126 4.02 3.19 -3.18
N ILE A 127 3.77 3.01 -1.90
CA ILE A 127 4.43 3.76 -0.83
C ILE A 127 5.21 2.77 0.03
N SER A 128 6.54 2.77 -0.15
CA SER A 128 7.45 1.88 0.58
C SER A 128 8.19 2.60 1.72
N GLN A 129 7.72 3.78 2.08
CA GLN A 129 8.17 4.58 3.23
C GLN A 129 7.04 4.70 4.24
N GLY A 130 7.39 4.74 5.53
CA GLY A 130 6.39 4.87 6.58
C GLY A 130 6.98 5.40 7.89
N VAL A 131 6.10 5.94 8.72
CA VAL A 131 6.42 6.36 10.09
C VAL A 131 5.44 5.73 11.08
N ALA A 132 5.92 5.46 12.28
CA ALA A 132 5.06 5.00 13.37
C ALA A 132 4.16 6.13 13.86
N GLY A 133 2.91 5.83 14.20
CA GLY A 133 1.95 6.83 14.71
C GLY A 133 0.69 6.19 15.27
N GLU A 134 -0.25 7.06 15.68
CA GLU A 134 -1.54 6.66 16.21
C GLU A 134 -2.68 7.00 15.24
N PRO A 135 -3.82 6.29 15.31
CA PRO A 135 -5.00 6.61 14.50
C PRO A 135 -5.44 8.06 14.72
N GLY A 136 -5.50 8.83 13.62
CA GLY A 136 -5.91 10.24 13.64
C GLY A 136 -4.77 11.24 13.55
N ASP A 137 -3.51 10.79 13.69
CA ASP A 137 -2.33 11.70 13.64
C ASP A 137 -2.13 12.32 12.24
N PHE A 138 -2.48 11.58 11.17
CA PHE A 138 -2.15 11.94 9.78
C PHE A 138 -3.39 12.33 8.97
N SER A 139 -4.02 13.44 9.34
CA SER A 139 -5.27 13.90 8.71
C SER A 139 -5.11 14.36 7.26
N LYS A 140 -3.94 14.90 6.89
CA LYS A 140 -3.65 15.33 5.51
C LYS A 140 -3.50 14.12 4.59
N ILE A 141 -2.84 13.03 5.07
CA ILE A 141 -2.75 11.76 4.35
C ILE A 141 -4.15 11.20 4.14
N THR A 142 -4.99 11.14 5.18
CA THR A 142 -6.38 10.65 5.07
C THR A 142 -7.18 11.39 3.99
N LYS A 143 -7.06 12.73 3.92
CA LYS A 143 -7.72 13.54 2.89
C LYS A 143 -7.15 13.31 1.49
N ALA A 144 -5.85 13.03 1.38
CA ALA A 144 -5.22 12.73 0.10
C ALA A 144 -5.62 11.33 -0.40
N VAL A 145 -5.73 10.34 0.49
CA VAL A 145 -6.25 9.01 0.19
C VAL A 145 -7.69 9.07 -0.33
N ASP A 146 -8.58 9.79 0.37
CA ASP A 146 -9.96 9.99 -0.06
C ASP A 146 -10.04 10.63 -1.47
N PHE A 147 -9.19 11.63 -1.73
CA PHE A 147 -9.09 12.27 -3.04
C PHE A 147 -8.65 11.26 -4.13
N ALA A 148 -7.59 10.50 -3.89
CA ALA A 148 -7.04 9.55 -4.86
C ALA A 148 -8.01 8.39 -5.15
N LEU A 149 -8.69 7.85 -4.13
CA LEU A 149 -9.70 6.81 -4.31
C LEU A 149 -10.88 7.31 -5.17
N LYS A 150 -11.33 8.54 -4.97
CA LYS A 150 -12.37 9.18 -5.81
C LYS A 150 -11.91 9.41 -7.26
N LYS A 151 -10.61 9.59 -7.49
CA LYS A 151 -10.00 9.65 -8.82
C LYS A 151 -9.79 8.25 -9.44
N GLY A 152 -10.10 7.18 -8.72
CA GLY A 152 -9.97 5.81 -9.20
C GLY A 152 -8.56 5.24 -9.07
N VAL A 153 -7.76 5.73 -8.14
CA VAL A 153 -6.39 5.24 -7.87
C VAL A 153 -6.41 4.18 -6.78
N LEU A 154 -5.53 3.17 -6.84
CA LEU A 154 -5.22 2.25 -5.76
C LEU A 154 -3.95 2.68 -5.04
N ILE A 155 -3.94 2.57 -3.71
CA ILE A 155 -2.78 2.91 -2.89
C ILE A 155 -2.39 1.68 -2.07
N PHE A 156 -1.13 1.26 -2.21
CA PHE A 156 -0.53 0.19 -1.42
C PHE A 156 0.60 0.77 -0.57
N ALA A 157 0.68 0.35 0.69
CA ALA A 157 1.77 0.76 1.58
C ALA A 157 2.26 -0.39 2.45
N GLY A 158 3.57 -0.39 2.74
CA GLY A 158 4.20 -1.38 3.62
C GLY A 158 3.79 -1.18 5.07
N THR A 159 3.45 -2.28 5.75
CA THR A 159 2.92 -2.23 7.13
C THR A 159 3.99 -1.99 8.19
N GLY A 160 5.29 -2.00 7.83
CA GLY A 160 6.40 -1.79 8.75
C GLY A 160 7.22 -3.06 9.01
N ASN A 161 8.44 -2.87 9.55
CA ASN A 161 9.45 -3.90 9.71
C ASN A 161 9.90 -4.07 11.18
N ASP A 162 9.03 -3.77 12.13
CA ASP A 162 9.29 -3.87 13.57
C ASP A 162 8.38 -4.87 14.29
N GLY A 163 7.80 -5.81 13.56
CA GLY A 163 6.86 -6.81 14.08
C GLY A 163 7.44 -7.76 15.13
N ASP A 164 8.76 -7.90 15.21
CA ASP A 164 9.51 -8.66 16.22
C ASP A 164 10.03 -7.76 17.36
N LYS A 165 9.73 -6.46 17.34
CA LYS A 165 10.20 -5.45 18.30
C LYS A 165 9.04 -4.73 18.98
N GLY A 166 8.60 -3.60 18.41
CA GLY A 166 7.51 -2.80 18.96
C GLY A 166 6.16 -3.08 18.32
N ASN A 167 6.15 -3.62 17.12
CA ASN A 167 4.96 -3.85 16.29
C ASN A 167 4.07 -2.61 16.18
N SER A 168 4.68 -1.47 15.91
CA SER A 168 4.01 -0.16 15.85
C SER A 168 3.11 -0.06 14.61
N LEU A 169 2.00 0.67 14.71
CA LEU A 169 1.23 1.04 13.54
C LEU A 169 2.06 1.93 12.62
N SER A 170 2.14 1.59 11.35
CA SER A 170 2.87 2.36 10.34
C SER A 170 1.89 3.11 9.44
N PHE A 171 2.14 4.38 9.24
CA PHE A 171 1.38 5.22 8.30
C PHE A 171 2.25 5.51 7.07
N PRO A 172 1.63 5.46 5.85
CA PRO A 172 0.19 5.48 5.58
C PRO A 172 -0.52 4.12 5.58
N ALA A 173 0.15 2.98 5.81
CA ALA A 173 -0.47 1.66 5.72
C ALA A 173 -1.70 1.49 6.61
N ALA A 174 -1.71 2.11 7.81
CA ALA A 174 -2.83 2.08 8.74
C ALA A 174 -3.92 3.14 8.45
N THR A 175 -3.81 3.89 7.33
CA THR A 175 -4.81 4.88 6.94
C THR A 175 -5.97 4.18 6.23
N PRO A 176 -7.23 4.38 6.63
CA PRO A 176 -8.39 3.82 5.94
C PRO A 176 -8.38 4.12 4.44
N GLY A 177 -8.57 3.08 3.62
CA GLY A 177 -8.52 3.18 2.17
C GLY A 177 -7.14 2.97 1.54
N VAL A 178 -6.07 2.86 2.31
CA VAL A 178 -4.78 2.35 1.87
C VAL A 178 -4.77 0.83 2.06
N VAL A 179 -4.24 0.11 1.10
CA VAL A 179 -4.07 -1.34 1.21
C VAL A 179 -2.76 -1.62 1.93
N GLY A 180 -2.83 -2.05 3.17
CA GLY A 180 -1.67 -2.39 3.98
C GLY A 180 -1.08 -3.75 3.58
N VAL A 181 0.22 -3.77 3.23
CA VAL A 181 0.91 -4.96 2.71
C VAL A 181 1.96 -5.47 3.68
N GLY A 182 1.75 -6.68 4.20
CA GLY A 182 2.72 -7.42 5.00
C GLY A 182 3.67 -8.28 4.15
N ALA A 183 4.80 -8.66 4.73
CA ALA A 183 5.80 -9.50 4.07
C ALA A 183 5.72 -10.97 4.49
N ILE A 184 5.88 -11.87 3.51
CA ILE A 184 6.04 -13.30 3.72
C ILE A 184 7.37 -13.82 3.15
N GLY A 185 7.84 -14.90 3.75
CA GLY A 185 8.98 -15.66 3.25
C GLY A 185 8.59 -16.73 2.22
N LYS A 186 9.58 -17.52 1.81
CA LYS A 186 9.42 -18.65 0.86
C LYS A 186 8.55 -19.78 1.40
N ASP A 187 8.44 -19.89 2.72
CA ASP A 187 7.58 -20.85 3.41
C ASP A 187 6.11 -20.43 3.47
N LEU A 188 5.77 -19.27 2.86
CA LEU A 188 4.46 -18.66 2.84
C LEU A 188 3.95 -18.21 4.21
N ARG A 189 4.85 -18.03 5.18
CA ARG A 189 4.55 -17.50 6.50
C ARG A 189 4.96 -16.05 6.59
N ARG A 190 4.33 -15.30 7.50
CA ARG A 190 4.74 -13.94 7.83
C ARG A 190 6.21 -13.92 8.25
N ALA A 191 6.99 -13.05 7.64
CA ALA A 191 8.34 -12.77 8.09
C ALA A 191 8.32 -12.26 9.53
N ALA A 192 9.18 -12.76 10.41
CA ALA A 192 9.13 -12.46 11.84
C ALA A 192 9.12 -10.96 12.12
N TRP A 193 9.90 -10.21 11.38
CA TRP A 193 10.03 -8.75 11.46
C TRP A 193 8.88 -7.97 10.79
N SER A 194 8.06 -8.61 9.94
CA SER A 194 6.92 -7.92 9.32
C SER A 194 5.88 -7.55 10.37
N THR A 195 5.53 -6.28 10.44
CA THR A 195 4.48 -5.77 11.32
C THR A 195 3.17 -6.50 11.06
N HIS A 196 2.40 -6.76 12.10
CA HIS A 196 1.16 -7.53 12.06
C HIS A 196 0.04 -6.79 12.82
N GLY A 197 -1.21 -7.12 12.53
CA GLY A 197 -2.37 -6.49 13.17
C GLY A 197 -3.48 -6.14 12.17
N ALA A 198 -4.40 -5.30 12.62
CA ALA A 198 -5.57 -4.91 11.85
C ALA A 198 -5.24 -4.16 10.54
N GLN A 199 -4.12 -3.48 10.49
CA GLN A 199 -3.65 -2.72 9.32
C GLN A 199 -3.11 -3.59 8.17
N VAL A 200 -2.97 -4.91 8.37
CA VAL A 200 -2.54 -5.82 7.29
C VAL A 200 -3.77 -6.25 6.49
N ASP A 201 -3.89 -5.82 5.25
CA ASP A 201 -4.96 -6.26 4.35
C ASP A 201 -4.57 -7.46 3.53
N MET A 202 -3.33 -7.50 3.04
CA MET A 202 -2.79 -8.62 2.30
C MET A 202 -1.29 -8.74 2.51
N SER A 203 -0.74 -9.85 2.05
CA SER A 203 0.70 -10.08 2.10
C SER A 203 1.25 -10.50 0.73
N ALA A 204 2.53 -10.23 0.54
CA ALA A 204 3.27 -10.62 -0.64
C ALA A 204 4.70 -11.04 -0.26
N PRO A 205 5.45 -11.71 -1.17
CA PRO A 205 6.86 -12.00 -0.93
C PRO A 205 7.65 -10.75 -0.61
N GLY A 206 8.42 -10.79 0.48
CA GLY A 206 9.23 -9.68 0.98
C GLY A 206 10.52 -10.13 1.66
N GLU A 207 10.85 -11.42 1.66
CA GLU A 207 12.13 -11.95 2.11
C GLU A 207 13.00 -12.39 0.95
N ASP A 208 14.32 -12.17 1.06
CA ASP A 208 15.30 -12.59 0.06
C ASP A 208 15.02 -12.04 -1.35
N MET A 209 14.50 -10.82 -1.45
CA MET A 209 14.10 -10.22 -2.72
C MET A 209 15.29 -9.69 -3.50
N LEU A 210 15.43 -10.15 -4.74
CA LEU A 210 16.42 -9.63 -5.69
C LEU A 210 15.81 -8.52 -6.54
N HIS A 211 16.48 -7.37 -6.59
CA HIS A 211 16.01 -6.22 -7.35
C HIS A 211 17.14 -5.43 -8.00
N ALA A 212 16.76 -4.52 -8.88
CA ALA A 212 17.70 -3.60 -9.54
C ALA A 212 18.41 -2.71 -8.52
N CYS A 213 19.69 -2.52 -8.67
CA CYS A 213 20.45 -1.54 -7.91
C CYS A 213 21.70 -1.11 -8.68
N GLY A 214 22.50 -0.22 -8.09
CA GLY A 214 23.81 0.16 -8.58
C GLY A 214 24.87 -0.93 -8.37
N GLY A 215 26.11 -0.61 -8.70
CA GLY A 215 27.27 -1.48 -8.48
C GLY A 215 27.55 -2.47 -9.62
N LYS A 216 28.47 -3.41 -9.36
CA LYS A 216 29.01 -4.29 -10.41
C LYS A 216 28.05 -5.34 -10.93
N THR A 217 27.13 -5.80 -10.10
CA THR A 217 26.19 -6.88 -10.46
C THR A 217 24.85 -6.34 -10.94
N GLY A 218 24.51 -5.07 -10.68
CA GLY A 218 23.20 -4.50 -10.93
C GLY A 218 22.08 -5.10 -10.08
N LEU A 219 22.41 -6.02 -9.16
CA LEU A 219 21.47 -6.75 -8.32
C LEU A 219 21.81 -6.57 -6.84
N CYS A 220 20.80 -6.20 -6.06
CA CYS A 220 20.83 -6.20 -4.61
C CYS A 220 19.80 -7.17 -4.06
N LYS A 221 20.01 -7.57 -2.82
CA LYS A 221 19.10 -8.43 -2.08
C LYS A 221 18.62 -7.69 -0.84
N THR A 222 17.31 -7.65 -0.64
CA THR A 222 16.68 -6.98 0.50
C THR A 222 15.59 -7.82 1.13
N ASP A 223 15.21 -7.39 2.33
CA ASP A 223 14.08 -7.90 3.10
C ASP A 223 13.24 -6.71 3.54
N GLY A 224 11.95 -6.69 3.22
CA GLY A 224 11.08 -5.60 3.63
C GLY A 224 9.61 -5.76 3.27
N THR A 225 8.75 -5.14 4.05
CA THR A 225 7.35 -4.89 3.63
C THR A 225 7.31 -3.94 2.43
N SER A 226 8.37 -3.18 2.19
CA SER A 226 8.61 -2.38 0.98
C SER A 226 8.59 -3.23 -0.28
N ASP A 227 9.37 -4.35 -0.27
CA ASP A 227 9.44 -5.31 -1.38
C ASP A 227 8.08 -5.97 -1.63
N ALA A 228 7.41 -6.39 -0.55
CA ALA A 228 6.07 -6.96 -0.61
C ALA A 228 5.07 -5.99 -1.24
N THR A 229 5.14 -4.70 -0.89
CA THR A 229 4.29 -3.64 -1.43
C THR A 229 4.52 -3.45 -2.93
N ALA A 230 5.78 -3.47 -3.38
CA ALA A 230 6.11 -3.41 -4.81
C ALA A 230 5.50 -4.60 -5.58
N ILE A 231 5.56 -5.81 -5.03
CA ILE A 231 4.94 -7.00 -5.64
C ILE A 231 3.40 -6.90 -5.66
N ALA A 232 2.77 -6.38 -4.61
CA ALA A 232 1.31 -6.15 -4.59
C ALA A 232 0.90 -5.10 -5.63
N SER A 233 1.62 -3.98 -5.72
CA SER A 233 1.43 -2.91 -6.70
C SER A 233 1.57 -3.42 -8.14
N ALA A 234 2.62 -4.20 -8.41
CA ALA A 234 2.83 -4.83 -9.70
C ALA A 234 1.72 -5.85 -10.05
N SER A 235 1.21 -6.58 -9.04
CA SER A 235 0.08 -7.49 -9.22
C SER A 235 -1.18 -6.76 -9.67
N ALA A 236 -1.48 -5.62 -9.05
CA ALA A 236 -2.58 -4.74 -9.46
C ALA A 236 -2.37 -4.22 -10.89
N ALA A 237 -1.15 -3.81 -11.24
CA ALA A 237 -0.82 -3.33 -12.58
C ALA A 237 -1.02 -4.40 -13.65
N LEU A 238 -0.63 -5.66 -13.39
CA LEU A 238 -0.87 -6.79 -14.30
C LEU A 238 -2.38 -7.01 -14.55
N ILE A 239 -3.18 -7.02 -13.49
CA ILE A 239 -4.63 -7.24 -13.56
C ILE A 239 -5.27 -6.08 -14.33
N TRP A 240 -4.92 -4.85 -13.99
CA TRP A 240 -5.49 -3.67 -14.62
C TRP A 240 -5.13 -3.54 -16.10
N SER A 241 -3.90 -3.89 -16.46
CA SER A 241 -3.46 -3.94 -17.87
C SER A 241 -4.28 -4.91 -18.70
N LYS A 242 -4.68 -6.06 -18.14
CA LYS A 242 -5.55 -7.03 -18.79
C LYS A 242 -7.00 -6.54 -18.86
N HIS A 243 -7.46 -5.80 -17.88
CA HIS A 243 -8.83 -5.33 -17.73
C HIS A 243 -8.89 -3.80 -17.60
N PRO A 244 -8.54 -3.03 -18.65
CA PRO A 244 -8.36 -1.58 -18.55
C PRO A 244 -9.64 -0.80 -18.22
N ALA A 245 -10.81 -1.40 -18.44
CA ALA A 245 -12.12 -0.82 -18.13
C ALA A 245 -12.53 -1.00 -16.66
N TRP A 246 -11.83 -1.83 -15.89
CA TRP A 246 -12.16 -2.01 -14.48
C TRP A 246 -11.77 -0.79 -13.65
N THR A 247 -12.56 -0.51 -12.62
CA THR A 247 -12.25 0.51 -11.62
C THR A 247 -11.22 0.00 -10.61
N ASN A 248 -10.64 0.92 -9.83
CA ASN A 248 -9.78 0.57 -8.69
C ASN A 248 -10.46 -0.43 -7.75
N ASN A 249 -11.74 -0.23 -7.44
CA ASN A 249 -12.53 -1.11 -6.57
C ASN A 249 -12.65 -2.52 -7.13
N GLN A 250 -12.81 -2.65 -8.44
CA GLN A 250 -12.95 -3.93 -9.13
C GLN A 250 -11.62 -4.68 -9.18
N VAL A 251 -10.51 -3.99 -9.45
CA VAL A 251 -9.17 -4.57 -9.43
C VAL A 251 -8.83 -5.08 -8.02
N LEU A 252 -9.03 -4.25 -6.99
CA LEU A 252 -8.76 -4.66 -5.62
C LEU A 252 -9.64 -5.83 -5.18
N ARG A 253 -10.93 -5.82 -5.55
CA ARG A 253 -11.84 -6.93 -5.24
C ARG A 253 -11.39 -8.23 -5.87
N VAL A 254 -10.94 -8.20 -7.12
CA VAL A 254 -10.41 -9.40 -7.78
C VAL A 254 -9.13 -9.88 -7.11
N MET A 255 -8.25 -8.98 -6.68
CA MET A 255 -7.07 -9.36 -5.89
C MET A 255 -7.50 -10.10 -4.62
N LEU A 256 -8.48 -9.58 -3.87
CA LEU A 256 -8.99 -10.18 -2.64
C LEU A 256 -9.73 -11.51 -2.89
N ASN A 257 -10.54 -11.60 -3.95
CA ASN A 257 -11.29 -12.83 -4.28
C ASN A 257 -10.39 -13.98 -4.75
N THR A 258 -9.23 -13.67 -5.30
CA THR A 258 -8.27 -14.66 -5.82
C THR A 258 -7.08 -14.89 -4.90
N ILE A 259 -7.07 -14.26 -3.74
CA ILE A 259 -5.98 -14.31 -2.76
C ILE A 259 -5.77 -15.72 -2.19
N GLY A 260 -4.57 -16.05 -1.77
CA GLY A 260 -4.30 -17.27 -1.01
C GLY A 260 -4.71 -17.08 0.44
N ALA A 261 -5.96 -17.44 0.76
CA ALA A 261 -6.54 -17.21 2.07
C ALA A 261 -5.71 -17.83 3.22
N PRO A 262 -5.84 -17.33 4.45
CA PRO A 262 -5.27 -17.96 5.64
C PRO A 262 -5.70 -19.41 5.78
N THR A 263 -4.84 -20.24 6.36
CA THR A 263 -5.09 -21.70 6.55
C THR A 263 -5.60 -22.03 7.95
N ASP A 264 -5.85 -21.03 8.78
CA ASP A 264 -6.39 -21.13 10.14
C ASP A 264 -7.92 -21.20 10.19
N GLY A 265 -8.59 -21.14 9.04
CA GLY A 265 -10.05 -21.15 8.89
C GLY A 265 -10.69 -19.76 8.93
N GLU A 266 -9.93 -18.72 9.22
CA GLU A 266 -10.42 -17.35 9.24
C GLU A 266 -10.42 -16.73 7.83
N LYS A 267 -11.33 -15.79 7.58
CA LYS A 267 -11.34 -15.01 6.33
C LYS A 267 -10.18 -14.02 6.25
N ARG A 268 -9.73 -13.56 7.40
CA ARG A 268 -8.63 -12.62 7.60
C ARG A 268 -7.98 -12.92 8.95
N ASN A 269 -6.67 -12.85 9.02
CA ASN A 269 -5.95 -12.84 10.29
C ASN A 269 -4.93 -11.68 10.36
N ASP A 270 -4.40 -11.43 11.54
CA ASP A 270 -3.45 -10.32 11.76
C ASP A 270 -2.06 -10.56 11.17
N SER A 271 -1.74 -11.78 10.76
CA SER A 271 -0.43 -12.14 10.23
C SER A 271 -0.28 -11.84 8.74
N ILE A 272 -1.30 -12.18 7.93
CA ILE A 272 -1.24 -12.06 6.47
C ILE A 272 -2.46 -11.35 5.87
N GLY A 273 -3.30 -10.74 6.71
CA GLY A 273 -4.52 -10.10 6.27
C GLY A 273 -5.53 -11.09 5.68
N TYR A 274 -6.14 -10.73 4.56
CA TYR A 274 -7.02 -11.62 3.78
C TYR A 274 -6.24 -12.74 3.08
N GLY A 275 -4.90 -12.64 3.03
CA GLY A 275 -4.04 -13.69 2.50
C GLY A 275 -2.90 -13.19 1.63
N ILE A 276 -2.34 -14.12 0.84
CA ILE A 276 -1.16 -13.88 0.02
C ILE A 276 -1.58 -13.61 -1.44
N VAL A 277 -1.07 -12.55 -2.05
CA VAL A 277 -1.39 -12.17 -3.43
C VAL A 277 -1.08 -13.29 -4.44
N ARG A 278 -2.02 -13.56 -5.35
CA ARG A 278 -1.89 -14.58 -6.40
C ARG A 278 -2.25 -14.01 -7.77
N PRO A 279 -1.43 -13.11 -8.35
CA PRO A 279 -1.75 -12.45 -9.62
C PRO A 279 -1.97 -13.45 -10.76
N ARG A 280 -1.29 -14.59 -10.77
CA ARG A 280 -1.51 -15.64 -11.76
C ARG A 280 -2.97 -16.16 -11.77
N ILE A 281 -3.56 -16.35 -10.60
CA ILE A 281 -4.96 -16.77 -10.49
C ILE A 281 -5.88 -15.63 -10.93
N ALA A 282 -5.62 -14.40 -10.46
CA ALA A 282 -6.38 -13.23 -10.87
C ALA A 282 -6.36 -13.00 -12.39
N LEU A 283 -5.24 -13.28 -13.05
CA LEU A 283 -5.12 -13.18 -14.50
C LEU A 283 -5.86 -14.30 -15.25
N THR A 284 -5.93 -15.52 -14.73
CA THR A 284 -6.52 -16.66 -15.45
C THR A 284 -7.97 -16.90 -15.08
N SER A 285 -8.37 -16.61 -13.84
CA SER A 285 -9.69 -16.89 -13.29
C SER A 285 -10.09 -15.79 -12.30
N PRO A 286 -10.32 -14.55 -12.77
CA PRO A 286 -10.57 -13.39 -11.92
C PRO A 286 -11.89 -13.47 -11.14
N GLY A 287 -12.85 -14.25 -11.62
CA GLY A 287 -14.21 -14.25 -11.09
C GLY A 287 -14.98 -12.97 -11.40
N ASP A 288 -16.04 -12.71 -10.63
CA ASP A 288 -16.82 -11.49 -10.75
C ASP A 288 -16.10 -10.30 -10.11
N PRO A 289 -15.80 -9.23 -10.88
CA PRO A 289 -15.17 -8.03 -10.32
C PRO A 289 -16.12 -7.22 -9.41
N GLY A 290 -17.41 -7.53 -9.41
CA GLY A 290 -18.44 -6.89 -8.58
C GLY A 290 -18.70 -5.42 -8.92
N PRO A 291 -19.41 -4.69 -8.03
CA PRO A 291 -19.83 -3.33 -8.29
C PRO A 291 -18.66 -2.33 -8.32
N ALA A 292 -18.62 -1.52 -9.38
CA ALA A 292 -17.55 -0.54 -9.64
C ALA A 292 -17.42 0.55 -8.56
N GLY A 293 -18.56 0.98 -7.98
CA GLY A 293 -18.60 2.10 -7.01
C GLY A 293 -18.43 1.69 -5.55
N LYS A 294 -18.19 0.39 -5.24
CA LYS A 294 -18.10 -0.07 -3.85
C LYS A 294 -16.66 -0.49 -3.52
N TYR A 295 -16.01 0.23 -2.61
CA TYR A 295 -14.71 -0.15 -2.07
C TYR A 295 -14.78 -1.50 -1.34
N PRO A 296 -13.86 -2.44 -1.57
CA PRO A 296 -14.04 -3.81 -1.07
C PRO A 296 -13.57 -4.03 0.36
N LEU A 297 -12.66 -3.22 0.90
CA LEU A 297 -12.21 -3.33 2.29
C LEU A 297 -13.18 -2.59 3.23
N PRO A 298 -13.38 -3.10 4.46
CA PRO A 298 -14.40 -2.57 5.37
C PRO A 298 -13.98 -1.30 6.12
N ASP A 299 -12.70 -0.98 6.16
CA ASP A 299 -12.11 0.14 6.89
C ASP A 299 -12.37 1.50 6.23
N TYR A 300 -12.71 1.51 4.94
CA TYR A 300 -13.03 2.74 4.21
C TYR A 300 -14.56 2.92 4.12
N PRO A 301 -15.13 3.92 4.82
CA PRO A 301 -16.56 4.14 4.80
C PRO A 301 -17.02 4.61 3.42
N VAL A 302 -17.89 3.85 2.78
CA VAL A 302 -18.56 4.27 1.55
C VAL A 302 -19.53 5.40 1.91
N THR A 303 -19.10 6.65 1.83
CA THR A 303 -20.05 7.75 1.72
C THR A 303 -20.76 7.55 0.40
N ALA A 304 -22.06 7.17 0.48
CA ALA A 304 -22.90 6.99 -0.68
C ALA A 304 -22.90 8.30 -1.49
N SER A 305 -22.08 8.35 -2.53
CA SER A 305 -22.18 9.38 -3.55
C SER A 305 -23.58 9.25 -4.13
N LYS A 306 -24.45 10.22 -3.86
CA LYS A 306 -25.70 10.38 -4.58
C LYS A 306 -25.32 10.53 -6.05
N SER A 307 -25.41 9.43 -6.81
CA SER A 307 -25.39 9.51 -8.27
C SER A 307 -26.43 10.52 -8.69
N PRO A 308 -26.11 11.50 -9.56
CA PRO A 308 -27.13 12.33 -10.13
C PRO A 308 -28.05 11.39 -10.93
N SER A 309 -29.28 11.26 -10.44
CA SER A 309 -30.35 10.59 -11.17
C SER A 309 -30.58 11.34 -12.47
N THR A 310 -30.08 10.82 -13.56
CA THR A 310 -30.48 11.27 -14.91
C THR A 310 -31.93 10.85 -15.09
N LYS A 311 -32.86 11.78 -14.84
CA LYS A 311 -34.22 11.65 -15.31
C LYS A 311 -34.22 11.43 -16.82
N PRO A 312 -34.94 10.42 -17.34
CA PRO A 312 -35.12 10.30 -18.77
C PRO A 312 -35.86 11.52 -19.27
N SER A 313 -35.25 12.29 -20.19
CA SER A 313 -35.91 13.33 -20.95
C SER A 313 -37.00 12.68 -21.79
N LYS A 314 -38.29 12.92 -21.48
CA LYS A 314 -39.39 12.61 -22.36
C LYS A 314 -39.32 13.53 -23.57
N GLY A 315 -39.24 12.91 -24.72
CA GLY A 315 -39.28 13.56 -26.01
C GLY A 315 -40.52 14.41 -26.23
N ALA A 316 -40.35 15.50 -26.93
CA ALA A 316 -41.35 16.40 -27.38
C ALA A 316 -42.34 15.72 -28.32
N GLN A 317 -43.67 15.88 -28.06
CA GLN A 317 -44.73 15.70 -29.03
C GLN A 317 -45.58 16.98 -29.01
N ALA A 318 -45.81 17.54 -30.17
CA ALA A 318 -46.55 18.75 -30.45
C ALA A 318 -48.07 18.59 -30.43
N PRO A 319 -48.86 19.66 -30.53
CA PRO A 319 -50.14 19.80 -29.83
C PRO A 319 -51.34 19.41 -30.68
N GLY A 320 -52.40 19.03 -30.00
CA GLY A 320 -53.74 18.78 -30.58
C GLY A 320 -54.84 19.13 -29.57
N ASP A 321 -55.72 19.92 -30.03
CA ASP A 321 -56.81 20.71 -29.49
C ASP A 321 -57.84 20.07 -28.59
N SER A 322 -58.40 20.93 -27.79
CA SER A 322 -59.83 21.18 -27.42
C SER A 322 -60.57 20.36 -26.36
N SER A 323 -61.00 21.13 -25.44
CA SER A 323 -62.32 21.34 -24.86
C SER A 323 -62.73 20.60 -23.57
N SER A 324 -62.95 21.46 -22.59
CA SER A 324 -64.25 21.66 -21.88
C SER A 324 -64.57 20.78 -20.67
N ALA A 325 -64.78 21.48 -19.61
CA ALA A 325 -65.76 21.38 -18.53
C ALA A 325 -65.26 21.03 -17.12
N ALA A 326 -65.32 22.00 -16.25
CA ALA A 326 -65.49 21.93 -14.80
C ALA A 326 -67.01 21.74 -14.45
N PRO A 327 -67.45 21.77 -13.21
CA PRO A 327 -66.84 21.70 -11.88
C PRO A 327 -67.63 20.86 -10.86
N ALA A 328 -67.28 20.98 -9.58
CA ALA A 328 -68.04 20.79 -8.33
C ALA A 328 -67.58 19.53 -7.53
N ALA A 329 -67.56 19.52 -6.24
CA ALA A 329 -67.72 20.37 -5.09
C ALA A 329 -67.30 19.54 -3.86
N ALA A 330 -66.74 20.21 -2.92
CA ALA A 330 -66.74 20.04 -1.47
C ALA A 330 -67.33 18.79 -0.78
N SER A 331 -66.60 18.24 0.20
CA SER A 331 -67.13 18.15 1.57
C SER A 331 -66.01 17.93 2.62
N LYS A 332 -66.29 18.53 3.76
CA LYS A 332 -65.57 18.60 5.04
C LYS A 332 -65.57 17.28 5.79
N GLY A 333 -64.66 17.16 6.76
CA GLY A 333 -64.77 16.24 7.91
C GLY A 333 -63.36 16.20 8.55
N ASP A 334 -63.19 16.89 9.42
CA ASP A 334 -62.95 17.08 10.86
C ASP A 334 -62.32 15.87 11.57
N ASP A 335 -61.38 16.28 12.43
CA ASP A 335 -61.08 15.82 13.78
C ASP A 335 -59.85 14.95 14.03
N SER A 336 -58.95 15.62 14.74
CA SER A 336 -58.23 15.19 15.97
C SER A 336 -57.29 14.01 15.88
N ASN A 337 -56.03 14.33 16.13
CA ASN A 337 -55.33 13.72 17.27
C ASN A 337 -53.89 14.26 17.45
N THR A 338 -53.68 15.01 18.50
CA THR A 338 -52.44 15.17 19.27
C THR A 338 -52.51 14.18 20.45
N PRO A 339 -51.43 13.84 21.16
CA PRO A 339 -49.98 13.94 20.93
C PRO A 339 -49.20 12.64 21.26
N LEU A 340 -48.09 12.42 20.61
CA LEU A 340 -47.15 11.37 20.99
C LEU A 340 -45.72 11.91 21.20
N TRP A 341 -45.57 12.83 22.15
CA TRP A 341 -44.24 13.46 22.44
C TRP A 341 -43.77 13.30 23.88
N ILE A 342 -44.31 12.37 24.69
CA ILE A 342 -43.90 12.18 26.09
C ILE A 342 -42.99 10.97 26.32
N GLY A 343 -42.78 10.10 25.32
CA GLY A 343 -42.00 8.89 25.51
C GLY A 343 -40.48 8.99 25.32
N ILE A 344 -39.93 10.07 24.71
CA ILE A 344 -38.52 10.15 24.30
C ILE A 344 -37.61 10.87 25.34
N GLY A 345 -38.20 11.63 26.25
CA GLY A 345 -37.43 12.43 27.23
C GLY A 345 -36.79 11.65 28.36
N VAL A 346 -37.34 10.51 28.77
CA VAL A 346 -36.85 9.76 29.95
C VAL A 346 -35.73 8.81 29.58
N GLY A 347 -35.69 8.27 28.35
CA GLY A 347 -34.62 7.40 27.88
C GLY A 347 -33.27 8.11 27.69
N ALA A 348 -33.30 9.36 27.24
CA ALA A 348 -32.06 10.14 27.00
C ALA A 348 -31.34 10.53 28.29
N LEU A 349 -32.04 10.77 29.39
CA LEU A 349 -31.45 11.13 30.69
C LEU A 349 -30.77 9.94 31.37
N VAL A 350 -31.26 8.70 31.19
CA VAL A 350 -30.65 7.51 31.78
C VAL A 350 -29.33 7.14 31.05
N VAL A 351 -29.30 7.29 29.72
CA VAL A 351 -28.06 7.02 28.91
C VAL A 351 -27.00 8.07 29.20
N ALA A 352 -27.35 9.35 29.34
CA ALA A 352 -26.40 10.41 29.69
C ALA A 352 -25.84 10.23 31.12
N GLY A 353 -26.67 9.78 32.08
CA GLY A 353 -26.22 9.48 33.45
C GLY A 353 -25.25 8.31 33.51
N ALA A 354 -25.48 7.23 32.75
CA ALA A 354 -24.58 6.07 32.68
C ALA A 354 -23.25 6.39 32.00
N ALA A 355 -23.25 7.18 30.93
CA ALA A 355 -22.03 7.64 30.26
C ALA A 355 -21.17 8.55 31.17
N SER A 356 -21.81 9.44 31.93
CA SER A 356 -21.10 10.32 32.89
C SER A 356 -20.50 9.53 34.06
N ALA A 357 -21.18 8.51 34.58
CA ALA A 357 -20.65 7.67 35.66
C ALA A 357 -19.43 6.83 35.20
N VAL A 358 -19.45 6.31 33.96
CA VAL A 358 -18.31 5.57 33.39
C VAL A 358 -17.10 6.49 33.13
N ALA A 359 -17.32 7.74 32.68
CA ALA A 359 -16.26 8.71 32.47
C ALA A 359 -15.60 9.12 33.80
N ILE A 360 -16.38 9.36 34.87
CA ILE A 360 -15.87 9.72 36.20
C ILE A 360 -15.07 8.57 36.83
N THR A 361 -15.51 7.33 36.71
CA THR A 361 -14.79 6.17 37.25
C THR A 361 -13.50 5.89 36.48
N ARG A 362 -13.45 6.09 35.17
CA ARG A 362 -12.21 6.00 34.37
C ARG A 362 -11.22 7.13 34.67
N SER A 363 -11.72 8.36 34.87
CA SER A 363 -10.89 9.50 35.27
C SER A 363 -10.27 9.27 36.64
N ARG A 364 -11.01 8.81 37.65
CA ARG A 364 -10.48 8.50 38.98
C ARG A 364 -9.45 7.38 38.97
N ARG A 365 -9.59 6.35 38.13
CA ARG A 365 -8.57 5.30 37.97
C ARG A 365 -7.29 5.81 37.33
N ARG A 366 -7.35 6.76 36.41
CA ARG A 366 -6.16 7.39 35.81
C ARG A 366 -5.38 8.26 36.80
N VAL A 367 -6.08 9.00 37.66
CA VAL A 367 -5.43 9.83 38.69
C VAL A 367 -4.76 8.94 39.77
N ALA A 368 -5.38 7.82 40.13
CA ALA A 368 -4.78 6.88 41.10
C ALA A 368 -3.54 6.15 40.52
N ALA A 369 -3.50 5.89 39.20
CA ALA A 369 -2.34 5.30 38.54
C ALA A 369 -1.17 6.31 38.39
N ALA A 370 -1.47 7.60 38.27
CA ALA A 370 -0.45 8.66 38.17
C ALA A 370 0.23 9.02 39.51
N GLN A 371 -0.30 8.56 40.66
CA GLN A 371 0.25 8.79 41.98
C GLN A 371 1.03 7.62 42.56
N ALA A 372 1.15 6.50 41.83
CA ALA A 372 2.01 5.38 42.20
C ALA A 372 3.46 5.74 41.86
N SER A 373 4.29 5.95 42.85
CA SER A 373 5.72 6.18 42.66
C SER A 373 6.35 4.98 41.94
N PRO A 374 7.21 5.23 40.94
CA PRO A 374 7.91 4.13 40.29
C PRO A 374 8.80 3.38 41.28
N PRO A 375 9.00 2.06 41.11
CA PRO A 375 9.92 1.29 41.95
C PRO A 375 11.34 1.86 41.82
N PRO A 376 12.18 1.77 42.86
CA PRO A 376 13.54 2.27 42.83
C PRO A 376 14.35 1.55 41.75
N TYR A 377 15.02 2.32 40.89
CA TYR A 377 15.93 1.83 39.88
C TYR A 377 17.06 1.00 40.53
N PRO A 378 17.45 -0.15 39.94
CA PRO A 378 18.68 -0.81 40.33
C PRO A 378 19.88 0.14 40.09
N PRO A 379 20.97 0.04 40.86
CA PRO A 379 22.12 0.94 40.71
C PRO A 379 22.70 0.82 39.30
N ALA A 380 23.00 1.98 38.71
CA ALA A 380 23.57 2.08 37.37
C ALA A 380 24.86 1.27 37.30
N GLN A 381 24.92 0.35 36.33
CA GLN A 381 26.18 -0.29 35.96
C GLN A 381 27.13 0.76 35.37
N PRO A 382 28.45 0.65 35.66
CA PRO A 382 29.41 1.58 35.09
C PRO A 382 29.39 1.51 33.56
N PRO A 383 29.67 2.63 32.86
CA PRO A 383 29.62 2.65 31.41
C PRO A 383 30.60 1.64 30.82
N PHE A 384 30.10 0.76 29.99
CA PHE A 384 30.91 -0.10 29.16
C PHE A 384 31.80 0.83 28.28
N GLN A 385 33.10 0.76 28.46
CA GLN A 385 34.04 1.38 27.55
C GLN A 385 33.87 0.66 26.21
N GLY A 386 33.20 1.31 25.27
CA GLY A 386 33.05 0.85 23.90
C GLY A 386 34.42 0.72 23.25
N GLN A 387 34.79 -0.48 22.88
CA GLN A 387 35.83 -0.65 21.89
C GLN A 387 35.31 -0.08 20.56
N PRO A 388 36.16 0.62 19.78
CA PRO A 388 35.76 1.12 18.48
C PRO A 388 35.38 -0.06 17.59
N TYR A 389 34.21 0.01 17.00
CA TYR A 389 33.78 -0.91 15.95
C TYR A 389 34.84 -0.87 14.84
N GLY A 390 35.65 -1.93 14.78
CA GLY A 390 36.53 -2.17 13.65
C GLY A 390 35.69 -2.29 12.39
N ALA A 391 36.03 -1.49 11.39
CA ALA A 391 35.49 -1.62 10.05
C ALA A 391 35.58 -3.09 9.63
N ALA A 392 34.43 -3.70 9.34
CA ALA A 392 34.38 -5.02 8.75
C ALA A 392 35.12 -4.94 7.41
N GLN A 393 36.32 -5.51 7.38
CA GLN A 393 37.02 -5.75 6.15
C GLN A 393 36.23 -6.79 5.37
N PHE A 394 35.60 -6.34 4.29
CA PHE A 394 35.05 -7.24 3.28
C PHE A 394 36.24 -8.02 2.69
N THR A 395 36.42 -9.26 3.10
CA THR A 395 37.33 -10.21 2.44
C THR A 395 36.70 -10.52 1.08
N ASN A 396 37.41 -10.11 0.04
CA ASN A 396 37.12 -10.46 -1.35
C ASN A 396 36.98 -11.98 -1.48
N PRO A 397 35.88 -12.51 -2.05
CA PRO A 397 35.83 -13.91 -2.42
C PRO A 397 36.85 -14.19 -3.52
N GLN A 398 37.69 -15.18 -3.29
CA GLN A 398 38.64 -15.70 -4.25
C GLN A 398 37.93 -16.17 -5.53
N PRO A 399 38.51 -15.96 -6.71
CA PRO A 399 37.93 -16.48 -7.95
C PRO A 399 37.93 -18.01 -7.95
N TYR A 400 36.83 -18.60 -8.25
CA TYR A 400 36.66 -20.04 -8.44
C TYR A 400 37.50 -20.47 -9.66
N ALA A 401 38.52 -21.29 -9.46
CA ALA A 401 39.26 -21.92 -10.54
C ALA A 401 38.43 -23.09 -11.11
N PRO A 402 38.34 -23.23 -12.44
CA PRO A 402 37.67 -24.38 -13.03
C PRO A 402 38.49 -25.66 -12.80
N PRO A 403 37.87 -26.83 -12.66
CA PRO A 403 38.58 -28.09 -12.50
C PRO A 403 39.37 -28.41 -13.76
N SER A 404 40.69 -28.69 -13.59
CA SER A 404 41.56 -29.17 -14.63
C SER A 404 41.11 -30.57 -15.07
N GLY A 405 40.67 -30.67 -16.31
CA GLY A 405 40.39 -31.93 -16.96
C GLY A 405 41.74 -32.62 -17.34
N ASP A 406 42.03 -33.72 -16.66
CA ASP A 406 43.09 -34.65 -17.08
C ASP A 406 42.67 -35.36 -18.37
N ASN A 407 43.28 -34.92 -19.47
CA ASN A 407 43.25 -35.61 -20.77
C ASN A 407 44.52 -36.44 -20.90
N GLN A 408 44.57 -37.62 -20.33
CA GLN A 408 45.60 -38.63 -20.70
C GLN A 408 45.15 -39.33 -21.97
N ARG A 409 45.70 -38.87 -23.09
CA ARG A 409 45.82 -39.65 -24.30
C ARG A 409 47.04 -40.55 -24.19
N ASN A 410 46.82 -41.82 -24.16
CA ASN A 410 47.83 -42.83 -24.32
C ASN A 410 48.03 -43.10 -25.83
N PRO A 411 49.28 -42.98 -26.39
CA PRO A 411 49.54 -43.43 -27.75
C PRO A 411 50.29 -44.75 -27.69
N ASN A 412 49.69 -45.86 -28.08
CA ASN A 412 50.40 -46.88 -28.89
C ASN A 412 49.61 -48.15 -29.15
N GLN A 413 49.88 -48.66 -30.34
CA GLN A 413 49.73 -49.99 -30.92
C GLN A 413 48.51 -50.09 -31.85
N GLY A 414 48.67 -50.27 -33.18
CA GLY A 414 49.68 -51.05 -33.91
C GLY A 414 49.07 -52.33 -34.40
N ARG A 415 48.53 -52.27 -35.55
CA ARG A 415 48.40 -53.21 -36.68
C ARG A 415 47.09 -53.04 -37.39
#